data_b4f0818990da54c05aeec9798dd57c9c
#
_entry.id   b4f0818990da54c05aeec9798dd57c9c
#
_cell.length_a   1.000
_cell.length_b   1.000
_cell.length_c   1.000
_cell.angle_alpha   90.00
_cell.angle_beta   90.00
_cell.angle_gamma   90.00
#
_symmetry.space_group_name_H-M   'P 1'
#
loop_
_entity.id
_entity.type
_entity.pdbx_description
1 polymer ?
#
loop_
_entity_poly.entity_id
_entity_poly.type
_entity_poly.pdbx_seq_one_letter_code
_entity_poly.pdbx_strand_id
1 'polypeptide(L)'
;MTRLDGRVERGNRTRQLVLGRTVEIASVEGLEALTVGRLATELELSKSGVFALFGSKQELQLATVREAARIFTERVVRPAGEVPAGVGRVWRLCELWLEYSRGRVFPGGCFFYGAMAEFDARTGPVHDAVVRAQRDWSAHVERTIEEARTAGEMRADTDVAQLAFELVALMETANALSVLHDEETAYRRARVGIARRVRDAATGEAAPIPEVP
;
A
#
# COMPACT_ATOMS: atom_id res chain seq x y z
N MET A 1 19.80 6.59 32.98
CA MET A 1 19.36 6.98 31.63
C MET A 1 20.14 8.22 31.22
N THR A 2 21.06 8.07 30.30
CA THR A 2 22.09 9.06 29.96
C THR A 2 21.53 10.13 28.99
N ARG A 3 22.08 11.36 29.05
CA ARG A 3 21.72 12.51 28.17
C ARG A 3 21.79 12.19 26.67
N LEU A 4 22.51 11.16 26.26
CA LEU A 4 22.60 10.65 24.87
C LEU A 4 21.31 9.95 24.43
N ASP A 5 20.67 9.16 25.31
CA ASP A 5 19.39 8.47 25.03
C ASP A 5 18.27 9.45 24.68
N GLY A 6 18.11 10.51 25.46
CA GLY A 6 17.03 11.48 25.25
C GLY A 6 17.20 12.37 23.99
N ARG A 7 18.42 12.49 23.44
CA ARG A 7 18.67 13.21 22.18
C ARG A 7 18.36 12.34 20.97
N VAL A 8 18.75 11.06 21.03
CA VAL A 8 18.43 10.06 19.99
C VAL A 8 16.94 9.84 19.92
N GLU A 9 16.28 9.70 21.06
CA GLU A 9 14.84 9.48 21.14
C GLU A 9 14.03 10.67 20.58
N ARG A 10 14.44 11.92 20.90
CA ARG A 10 13.85 13.13 20.30
C ARG A 10 14.07 13.20 18.80
N GLY A 11 15.27 12.86 18.32
CA GLY A 11 15.60 12.80 16.89
C GLY A 11 14.72 11.80 16.14
N ASN A 12 14.54 10.61 16.70
CA ASN A 12 13.67 9.57 16.13
C ASN A 12 12.20 10.02 16.12
N ARG A 13 11.70 10.64 17.19
CA ARG A 13 10.33 11.15 17.26
C ARG A 13 10.08 12.23 16.21
N THR A 14 11.01 13.17 16.06
CA THR A 14 10.93 14.23 15.03
C THR A 14 10.97 13.61 13.62
N ARG A 15 11.83 12.60 13.41
CA ARG A 15 11.90 11.90 12.12
C ARG A 15 10.60 11.20 11.77
N GLN A 16 9.95 10.55 12.72
CA GLN A 16 8.64 9.91 12.51
C GLN A 16 7.54 10.94 12.21
N LEU A 17 7.52 12.07 12.90
CA LEU A 17 6.59 13.17 12.63
C LEU A 17 6.76 13.69 11.19
N VAL A 18 8.00 13.93 10.76
CA VAL A 18 8.30 14.37 9.39
C VAL A 18 7.84 13.32 8.38
N LEU A 19 8.14 12.04 8.60
CA LEU A 19 7.73 10.95 7.70
C LEU A 19 6.21 10.81 7.61
N GLY A 20 5.49 10.93 8.71
CA GLY A 20 4.01 10.96 8.70
C GLY A 20 3.49 12.05 7.77
N ARG A 21 4.06 13.27 7.84
CA ARG A 21 3.65 14.37 6.95
C ARG A 21 4.06 14.15 5.49
N THR A 22 5.26 13.57 5.25
CA THR A 22 5.72 13.32 3.87
C THR A 22 4.87 12.33 3.11
N VAL A 23 4.37 11.27 3.76
CA VAL A 23 3.49 10.28 3.10
C VAL A 23 2.14 10.90 2.74
N GLU A 24 1.60 11.77 3.59
CA GLU A 24 0.36 12.52 3.28
C GLU A 24 0.54 13.43 2.05
N ILE A 25 1.57 14.28 2.06
CA ILE A 25 1.88 15.19 0.94
C ILE A 25 2.10 14.39 -0.35
N ALA A 26 2.97 13.37 -0.29
CA ALA A 26 3.32 12.60 -1.47
C ALA A 26 2.14 11.82 -2.04
N SER A 27 1.18 11.40 -1.22
CA SER A 27 -0.02 10.72 -1.70
C SER A 27 -0.93 11.60 -2.56
N VAL A 28 -0.90 12.91 -2.36
CA VAL A 28 -1.75 13.88 -3.07
C VAL A 28 -0.98 14.57 -4.20
N GLU A 29 0.26 14.97 -3.94
CA GLU A 29 1.03 15.86 -4.81
C GLU A 29 2.24 15.18 -5.45
N GLY A 30 2.48 13.91 -5.10
CA GLY A 30 3.63 13.15 -5.58
C GLY A 30 4.90 13.35 -4.74
N LEU A 31 5.85 12.43 -4.94
CA LEU A 31 7.14 12.43 -4.24
C LEU A 31 8.02 13.61 -4.65
N GLU A 32 7.88 14.13 -5.87
CA GLU A 32 8.64 15.28 -6.35
C GLU A 32 8.27 16.58 -5.63
N ALA A 33 7.05 16.71 -5.11
CA ALA A 33 6.60 17.86 -4.32
C ALA A 33 7.29 17.96 -2.95
N LEU A 34 7.94 16.90 -2.49
CA LEU A 34 8.67 16.89 -1.23
C LEU A 34 9.94 17.75 -1.31
N THR A 35 10.02 18.77 -0.48
CA THR A 35 11.22 19.59 -0.29
C THR A 35 11.49 19.83 1.18
N VAL A 36 12.78 19.93 1.53
CA VAL A 36 13.21 20.25 2.91
C VAL A 36 12.63 21.60 3.36
N GLY A 37 12.57 22.57 2.46
CA GLY A 37 12.06 23.90 2.78
C GLY A 37 10.57 23.89 3.12
N ARG A 38 9.77 23.19 2.34
CA ARG A 38 8.33 23.03 2.58
C ARG A 38 8.06 22.34 3.92
N LEU A 39 8.71 21.21 4.16
CA LEU A 39 8.52 20.45 5.41
C LEU A 39 8.96 21.26 6.63
N ALA A 40 10.04 22.02 6.54
CA ALA A 40 10.48 22.91 7.60
C ALA A 40 9.41 23.95 7.94
N THR A 41 8.79 24.55 6.93
CA THR A 41 7.71 25.55 7.11
C THR A 41 6.44 24.91 7.68
N GLU A 42 5.97 23.79 7.10
CA GLU A 42 4.71 23.13 7.53
C GLU A 42 4.78 22.55 8.95
N LEU A 43 5.97 22.12 9.37
CA LEU A 43 6.19 21.48 10.69
C LEU A 43 6.81 22.41 11.72
N GLU A 44 6.99 23.69 11.38
CA GLU A 44 7.65 24.68 12.25
C GLU A 44 9.06 24.24 12.73
N LEU A 45 9.79 23.56 11.84
CA LEU A 45 11.15 23.08 12.08
C LEU A 45 12.18 23.95 11.35
N SER A 46 13.43 23.93 11.84
CA SER A 46 14.51 24.57 11.07
C SER A 46 14.85 23.73 9.83
N LYS A 47 15.18 24.40 8.71
CA LYS A 47 15.64 23.72 7.47
C LYS A 47 16.85 22.83 7.73
N SER A 48 17.81 23.32 8.54
CA SER A 48 18.98 22.54 8.95
C SER A 48 18.61 21.28 9.78
N GLY A 49 17.58 21.38 10.62
CA GLY A 49 17.06 20.24 11.41
C GLY A 49 16.45 19.18 10.51
N VAL A 50 15.60 19.55 9.54
CA VAL A 50 15.03 18.61 8.58
C VAL A 50 16.12 18.01 7.68
N PHE A 51 17.06 18.83 7.19
CA PHE A 51 18.19 18.35 6.39
C PHE A 51 19.06 17.36 7.15
N ALA A 52 19.32 17.60 8.43
CA ALA A 52 20.11 16.69 9.26
C ALA A 52 19.47 15.30 9.45
N LEU A 53 18.12 15.20 9.28
CA LEU A 53 17.40 13.92 9.38
C LEU A 53 17.52 13.05 8.13
N PHE A 54 17.66 13.64 6.94
CA PHE A 54 17.58 12.93 5.67
C PHE A 54 18.77 13.15 4.74
N GLY A 55 19.53 14.22 4.88
CA GLY A 55 20.73 14.54 4.11
C GLY A 55 20.49 15.03 2.67
N SER A 56 19.44 14.52 1.99
CA SER A 56 19.11 14.92 0.62
C SER A 56 17.60 14.77 0.34
N LYS A 57 17.14 15.41 -0.76
CA LYS A 57 15.77 15.20 -1.27
C LYS A 57 15.54 13.72 -1.63
N GLN A 58 16.48 13.08 -2.27
CA GLN A 58 16.39 11.68 -2.65
C GLN A 58 16.26 10.76 -1.43
N GLU A 59 17.05 10.97 -0.39
CA GLU A 59 16.94 10.18 0.85
C GLU A 59 15.62 10.43 1.58
N LEU A 60 15.10 11.65 1.53
CA LEU A 60 13.76 11.97 2.03
C LEU A 60 12.69 11.19 1.26
N GLN A 61 12.72 11.20 -0.08
CA GLN A 61 11.80 10.43 -0.93
C GLN A 61 11.88 8.93 -0.65
N LEU A 62 13.09 8.37 -0.58
CA LEU A 62 13.29 6.95 -0.26
C LEU A 62 12.78 6.59 1.15
N ALA A 63 12.98 7.47 2.13
CA ALA A 63 12.45 7.28 3.47
C ALA A 63 10.91 7.34 3.50
N THR A 64 10.31 8.20 2.68
CA THR A 64 8.85 8.30 2.51
C THR A 64 8.27 7.03 1.89
N VAL A 65 8.89 6.47 0.85
CA VAL A 65 8.48 5.18 0.25
C VAL A 65 8.54 4.05 1.29
N ARG A 66 9.63 3.99 2.08
CA ARG A 66 9.74 2.98 3.16
C ARG A 66 8.66 3.14 4.24
N GLU A 67 8.33 4.37 4.61
CA GLU A 67 7.27 4.63 5.59
C GLU A 67 5.89 4.26 5.05
N ALA A 68 5.60 4.60 3.78
CA ALA A 68 4.37 4.17 3.11
C ALA A 68 4.23 2.63 3.08
N ALA A 69 5.32 1.91 2.78
CA ALA A 69 5.34 0.45 2.79
C ALA A 69 5.10 -0.13 4.19
N ARG A 70 5.66 0.49 5.24
CA ARG A 70 5.42 0.10 6.63
C ARG A 70 3.94 0.26 6.99
N ILE A 71 3.35 1.42 6.69
CA ILE A 71 1.92 1.70 6.97
C ILE A 71 1.03 0.72 6.19
N PHE A 72 1.33 0.48 4.90
CA PHE A 72 0.60 -0.48 4.08
C PHE A 72 0.66 -1.91 4.67
N THR A 73 1.85 -2.34 5.07
CA THR A 73 2.04 -3.65 5.70
C THR A 73 1.22 -3.78 6.99
N GLU A 74 1.19 -2.76 7.83
CA GLU A 74 0.42 -2.76 9.08
C GLU A 74 -1.09 -2.72 8.86
N ARG A 75 -1.56 -2.05 7.81
CA ARG A 75 -3.00 -1.87 7.54
C ARG A 75 -3.61 -2.98 6.68
N VAL A 76 -2.82 -3.59 5.81
CA VAL A 76 -3.31 -4.56 4.81
C VAL A 76 -2.70 -5.94 5.02
N VAL A 77 -1.37 -6.05 4.93
CA VAL A 77 -0.69 -7.34 4.86
C VAL A 77 -0.77 -8.11 6.17
N ARG A 78 -0.41 -7.45 7.28
CA ARG A 78 -0.40 -8.09 8.61
C ARG A 78 -1.77 -8.61 9.03
N PRO A 79 -2.86 -7.79 9.00
CA PRO A 79 -4.18 -8.27 9.39
C PRO A 79 -4.73 -9.37 8.47
N ALA A 80 -4.39 -9.36 7.16
CA ALA A 80 -4.74 -10.45 6.27
C ALA A 80 -4.06 -11.77 6.67
N GLY A 81 -2.80 -11.68 7.12
CA GLY A 81 -2.02 -12.84 7.57
C GLY A 81 -2.54 -13.51 8.85
N GLU A 82 -3.41 -12.85 9.62
CA GLU A 82 -4.07 -13.42 10.80
C GLU A 82 -5.18 -14.42 10.43
N VAL A 83 -5.70 -14.36 9.18
CA VAL A 83 -6.66 -15.33 8.66
C VAL A 83 -5.91 -16.59 8.21
N PRO A 84 -6.39 -17.81 8.51
CA PRO A 84 -5.78 -19.05 8.00
C PRO A 84 -5.60 -19.05 6.49
N ALA A 85 -4.56 -19.74 5.99
CA ALA A 85 -4.33 -19.90 4.55
C ALA A 85 -5.55 -20.54 3.89
N GLY A 86 -5.98 -19.96 2.75
CA GLY A 86 -7.18 -20.41 2.04
C GLY A 86 -7.86 -19.26 1.30
N VAL A 87 -8.99 -19.54 0.69
CA VAL A 87 -9.82 -18.57 -0.05
C VAL A 87 -10.25 -17.38 0.84
N GLY A 88 -10.51 -17.65 2.12
CA GLY A 88 -10.86 -16.62 3.10
C GLY A 88 -9.75 -15.58 3.28
N ARG A 89 -8.47 -15.98 3.29
CA ARG A 89 -7.33 -15.05 3.36
C ARG A 89 -7.21 -14.21 2.09
N VAL A 90 -7.37 -14.83 0.91
CA VAL A 90 -7.35 -14.10 -0.38
C VAL A 90 -8.42 -13.01 -0.40
N TRP A 91 -9.65 -13.38 0.00
CA TRP A 91 -10.75 -12.43 0.12
C TRP A 91 -10.43 -11.31 1.13
N ARG A 92 -9.97 -11.67 2.34
CA ARG A 92 -9.67 -10.68 3.39
C ARG A 92 -8.54 -9.72 2.98
N LEU A 93 -7.54 -10.20 2.25
CA LEU A 93 -6.47 -9.36 1.71
C LEU A 93 -7.03 -8.27 0.78
N CYS A 94 -7.92 -8.65 -0.14
CA CYS A 94 -8.58 -7.71 -1.04
C CYS A 94 -9.49 -6.73 -0.29
N GLU A 95 -10.29 -7.21 0.67
CA GLU A 95 -11.14 -6.35 1.51
C GLU A 95 -10.33 -5.31 2.27
N LEU A 96 -9.26 -5.72 2.94
CA LEU A 96 -8.38 -4.81 3.68
C LEU A 96 -7.74 -3.77 2.76
N TRP A 97 -7.38 -4.15 1.54
CA TRP A 97 -6.86 -3.20 0.57
C TRP A 97 -7.91 -2.16 0.15
N LEU A 98 -9.15 -2.62 -0.13
CA LEU A 98 -10.26 -1.72 -0.45
C LEU A 98 -10.61 -0.80 0.74
N GLU A 99 -10.65 -1.34 1.96
CA GLU A 99 -10.86 -0.58 3.19
C GLU A 99 -9.75 0.47 3.40
N TYR A 100 -8.48 0.10 3.20
CA TYR A 100 -7.33 1.00 3.28
C TYR A 100 -7.43 2.18 2.31
N SER A 101 -7.76 1.89 1.05
CA SER A 101 -7.89 2.92 0.01
C SER A 101 -9.12 3.81 0.24
N ARG A 102 -10.27 3.20 0.52
CA ARG A 102 -11.53 3.88 0.80
C ARG A 102 -11.47 4.77 2.03
N GLY A 103 -10.87 4.25 3.09
CA GLY A 103 -10.70 4.98 4.36
C GLY A 103 -9.67 6.11 4.29
N ARG A 104 -9.09 6.37 3.10
CA ARG A 104 -8.08 7.43 2.89
C ARG A 104 -6.99 7.38 3.97
N VAL A 105 -6.45 6.20 4.22
CA VAL A 105 -5.26 6.05 5.09
C VAL A 105 -4.16 7.00 4.64
N PHE A 106 -4.04 7.20 3.33
CA PHE A 106 -3.38 8.34 2.72
C PHE A 106 -4.42 9.23 2.02
N PRO A 107 -4.38 10.55 2.20
CA PRO A 107 -5.40 11.46 1.65
C PRO A 107 -5.64 11.31 0.14
N GLY A 108 -4.58 11.06 -0.62
CA GLY A 108 -4.64 10.82 -2.08
C GLY A 108 -5.04 9.40 -2.50
N GLY A 109 -5.50 8.54 -1.58
CA GLY A 109 -5.81 7.14 -1.84
C GLY A 109 -4.59 6.23 -1.69
N CYS A 110 -4.41 5.24 -2.57
CA CYS A 110 -3.26 4.36 -2.52
C CYS A 110 -1.97 5.09 -2.89
N PHE A 111 -1.04 5.24 -1.94
CA PHE A 111 0.25 5.88 -2.15
C PHE A 111 1.02 5.29 -3.34
N PHE A 112 1.07 3.95 -3.44
CA PHE A 112 1.85 3.28 -4.47
C PHE A 112 1.25 3.42 -5.86
N TYR A 113 -0.08 3.52 -5.98
CA TYR A 113 -0.73 3.81 -7.26
C TYR A 113 -0.27 5.18 -7.82
N GLY A 114 -0.29 6.21 -6.99
CA GLY A 114 0.20 7.54 -7.38
C GLY A 114 1.69 7.55 -7.68
N ALA A 115 2.51 6.91 -6.83
CA ALA A 115 3.95 6.82 -7.01
C ALA A 115 4.34 6.06 -8.29
N MET A 116 3.63 4.99 -8.66
CA MET A 116 3.84 4.29 -9.92
C MET A 116 3.60 5.21 -11.12
N ALA A 117 2.48 5.92 -11.17
CA ALA A 117 2.15 6.85 -12.26
C ALA A 117 3.15 8.01 -12.36
N GLU A 118 3.72 8.46 -11.24
CA GLU A 118 4.73 9.52 -11.22
C GLU A 118 6.11 9.05 -11.71
N PHE A 119 6.46 7.77 -11.48
CA PHE A 119 7.80 7.24 -11.69
C PHE A 119 7.92 6.21 -12.82
N ASP A 120 6.84 5.84 -13.52
CA ASP A 120 6.83 4.81 -14.57
C ASP A 120 7.85 5.04 -15.68
N ALA A 121 8.00 6.29 -16.14
CA ALA A 121 8.92 6.69 -17.19
C ALA A 121 10.25 7.27 -16.67
N ARG A 122 10.54 7.18 -15.35
CA ARG A 122 11.76 7.71 -14.74
C ARG A 122 12.76 6.59 -14.46
N THR A 123 13.97 6.98 -14.05
CA THR A 123 15.05 6.06 -13.66
C THR A 123 15.68 6.52 -12.35
N GLY A 124 16.37 5.62 -11.67
CA GLY A 124 17.14 5.94 -10.47
C GLY A 124 16.57 5.37 -9.17
N PRO A 125 17.19 5.67 -8.02
CA PRO A 125 16.94 4.97 -6.77
C PRO A 125 15.49 5.03 -6.27
N VAL A 126 14.77 6.14 -6.51
CA VAL A 126 13.36 6.28 -6.10
C VAL A 126 12.45 5.43 -6.98
N HIS A 127 12.64 5.48 -8.33
CA HIS A 127 11.99 4.57 -9.26
C HIS A 127 12.20 3.11 -8.84
N ASP A 128 13.46 2.71 -8.59
CA ASP A 128 13.78 1.33 -8.20
C ASP A 128 13.11 0.91 -6.89
N ALA A 129 12.93 1.84 -5.96
CA ALA A 129 12.22 1.59 -4.70
C ALA A 129 10.71 1.38 -4.95
N VAL A 130 10.10 2.16 -5.84
CA VAL A 130 8.68 2.02 -6.24
C VAL A 130 8.46 0.69 -6.97
N VAL A 131 9.35 0.35 -7.91
CA VAL A 131 9.30 -0.94 -8.64
C VAL A 131 9.41 -2.12 -7.69
N ARG A 132 10.33 -2.07 -6.71
CA ARG A 132 10.43 -3.14 -5.69
C ARG A 132 9.15 -3.27 -4.90
N ALA A 133 8.60 -2.17 -4.41
CA ALA A 133 7.35 -2.20 -3.63
C ALA A 133 6.19 -2.81 -4.41
N GLN A 134 6.05 -2.47 -5.70
CA GLN A 134 5.04 -3.03 -6.59
C GLN A 134 5.24 -4.53 -6.81
N ARG A 135 6.48 -4.96 -7.08
CA ARG A 135 6.80 -6.38 -7.25
C ARG A 135 6.56 -7.19 -5.97
N ASP A 136 6.94 -6.65 -4.82
CA ASP A 136 6.72 -7.28 -3.52
C ASP A 136 5.23 -7.46 -3.25
N TRP A 137 4.41 -6.46 -3.60
CA TRP A 137 2.96 -6.53 -3.49
C TRP A 137 2.36 -7.61 -4.42
N SER A 138 2.68 -7.59 -5.72
CA SER A 138 2.19 -8.60 -6.67
C SER A 138 2.58 -10.02 -6.24
N ALA A 139 3.84 -10.21 -5.86
CA ALA A 139 4.33 -11.49 -5.37
C ALA A 139 3.66 -11.92 -4.05
N HIS A 140 3.25 -10.96 -3.20
CA HIS A 140 2.49 -11.29 -1.99
C HIS A 140 1.08 -11.79 -2.33
N VAL A 141 0.38 -11.15 -3.26
CA VAL A 141 -0.95 -11.59 -3.73
C VAL A 141 -0.85 -12.98 -4.37
N GLU A 142 0.12 -13.21 -5.25
CA GLU A 142 0.36 -14.52 -5.87
C GLU A 142 0.62 -15.61 -4.83
N ARG A 143 1.49 -15.35 -3.84
CA ARG A 143 1.74 -16.32 -2.75
C ARG A 143 0.48 -16.62 -1.95
N THR A 144 -0.34 -15.62 -1.67
CA THR A 144 -1.59 -15.81 -0.91
C THR A 144 -2.58 -16.70 -1.68
N ILE A 145 -2.66 -16.54 -3.02
CA ILE A 145 -3.46 -17.40 -3.90
C ILE A 145 -2.89 -18.80 -3.96
N GLU A 146 -1.56 -18.94 -4.10
CA GLU A 146 -0.88 -20.24 -4.13
C GLU A 146 -1.05 -21.04 -2.83
N GLU A 147 -1.02 -20.35 -1.69
CA GLU A 147 -1.31 -20.97 -0.39
C GLU A 147 -2.74 -21.51 -0.33
N ALA A 148 -3.73 -20.81 -0.89
CA ALA A 148 -5.11 -21.27 -0.98
C ALA A 148 -5.25 -22.48 -1.94
N ARG A 149 -4.50 -22.49 -3.06
CA ARG A 149 -4.43 -23.61 -3.99
C ARG A 149 -3.80 -24.85 -3.33
N THR A 150 -2.70 -24.66 -2.62
CA THR A 150 -2.03 -25.72 -1.87
C THR A 150 -2.90 -26.31 -0.76
N ALA A 151 -3.74 -25.47 -0.13
CA ALA A 151 -4.72 -25.91 0.86
C ALA A 151 -5.92 -26.66 0.25
N GLY A 152 -6.02 -26.79 -1.08
CA GLY A 152 -7.13 -27.46 -1.77
C GLY A 152 -8.40 -26.61 -1.91
N GLU A 153 -8.39 -25.37 -1.43
CA GLU A 153 -9.54 -24.47 -1.49
C GLU A 153 -9.68 -23.74 -2.84
N MET A 154 -8.62 -23.74 -3.66
CA MET A 154 -8.67 -23.28 -5.06
C MET A 154 -8.39 -24.41 -6.02
N ARG A 155 -8.98 -24.34 -7.21
CA ARG A 155 -8.82 -25.35 -8.24
C ARG A 155 -7.34 -25.49 -8.65
N ALA A 156 -6.92 -26.71 -8.91
CA ALA A 156 -5.54 -27.02 -9.29
C ALA A 156 -5.11 -26.37 -10.62
N ASP A 157 -6.06 -26.10 -11.51
CA ASP A 157 -5.85 -25.45 -12.81
C ASP A 157 -5.91 -23.91 -12.76
N THR A 158 -6.02 -23.30 -11.56
CA THR A 158 -6.03 -21.85 -11.42
C THR A 158 -4.70 -21.26 -11.86
N ASP A 159 -4.75 -20.33 -12.83
CA ASP A 159 -3.60 -19.50 -13.16
C ASP A 159 -3.43 -18.42 -12.09
N VAL A 160 -2.49 -18.64 -11.19
CA VAL A 160 -2.22 -17.80 -10.01
C VAL A 160 -1.80 -16.40 -10.41
N ALA A 161 -0.92 -16.27 -11.41
CA ALA A 161 -0.41 -14.98 -11.85
C ALA A 161 -1.51 -14.14 -12.51
N GLN A 162 -2.33 -14.78 -13.36
CA GLN A 162 -3.46 -14.11 -14.00
C GLN A 162 -4.51 -13.67 -12.97
N LEU A 163 -4.86 -14.53 -12.02
CA LEU A 163 -5.82 -14.17 -10.97
C LEU A 163 -5.30 -13.00 -10.11
N ALA A 164 -4.03 -13.04 -9.71
CA ALA A 164 -3.40 -11.96 -8.95
C ALA A 164 -3.46 -10.64 -9.72
N PHE A 165 -3.11 -10.65 -11.00
CA PHE A 165 -3.19 -9.47 -11.87
C PHE A 165 -4.61 -8.89 -11.92
N GLU A 166 -5.62 -9.73 -12.09
CA GLU A 166 -7.03 -9.29 -12.16
C GLU A 166 -7.51 -8.69 -10.84
N LEU A 167 -7.17 -9.31 -9.71
CA LEU A 167 -7.53 -8.79 -8.38
C LEU A 167 -6.89 -7.44 -8.12
N VAL A 168 -5.59 -7.29 -8.42
CA VAL A 168 -4.87 -6.02 -8.28
C VAL A 168 -5.46 -4.95 -9.19
N ALA A 169 -5.74 -5.27 -10.46
CA ALA A 169 -6.34 -4.32 -11.40
C ALA A 169 -7.71 -3.80 -10.93
N LEU A 170 -8.56 -4.66 -10.36
CA LEU A 170 -9.85 -4.27 -9.80
C LEU A 170 -9.69 -3.30 -8.62
N MET A 171 -8.76 -3.58 -7.72
CA MET A 171 -8.46 -2.74 -6.57
C MET A 171 -7.92 -1.37 -7.00
N GLU A 172 -6.93 -1.34 -7.88
CA GLU A 172 -6.30 -0.11 -8.36
C GLU A 172 -7.27 0.76 -9.16
N THR A 173 -8.11 0.16 -10.02
CA THR A 173 -9.16 0.89 -10.76
C THR A 173 -10.18 1.50 -9.80
N ALA A 174 -10.57 0.79 -8.74
CA ALA A 174 -11.48 1.35 -7.73
C ALA A 174 -10.87 2.56 -7.03
N ASN A 175 -9.59 2.48 -6.66
CA ASN A 175 -8.86 3.62 -6.09
C ASN A 175 -8.84 4.81 -7.07
N ALA A 176 -8.44 4.58 -8.32
CA ALA A 176 -8.32 5.62 -9.32
C ALA A 176 -9.64 6.39 -9.54
N LEU A 177 -10.72 5.66 -9.77
CA LEU A 177 -12.03 6.25 -10.02
C LEU A 177 -12.59 6.94 -8.77
N SER A 178 -12.40 6.36 -7.60
CA SER A 178 -12.85 6.93 -6.34
C SER A 178 -12.13 8.25 -6.00
N VAL A 179 -10.81 8.32 -6.27
CA VAL A 179 -10.04 9.56 -6.05
C VAL A 179 -10.41 10.63 -7.08
N LEU A 180 -10.56 10.23 -8.36
CA LEU A 180 -10.81 11.15 -9.45
C LEU A 180 -12.24 11.74 -9.42
N HIS A 181 -13.23 10.92 -9.06
CA HIS A 181 -14.66 11.29 -9.16
C HIS A 181 -15.35 11.44 -7.81
N ASP A 182 -14.65 11.22 -6.69
CA ASP A 182 -15.23 11.12 -5.34
C ASP A 182 -16.40 10.10 -5.28
N GLU A 183 -16.22 8.94 -5.98
CA GLU A 183 -17.29 7.97 -6.21
C GLU A 183 -17.07 6.67 -5.41
N GLU A 184 -17.88 6.44 -4.39
CA GLU A 184 -17.92 5.22 -3.58
C GLU A 184 -18.33 3.96 -4.39
N THR A 185 -19.09 4.14 -5.47
CA THR A 185 -19.58 3.03 -6.31
C THR A 185 -18.45 2.19 -6.91
N ALA A 186 -17.28 2.79 -7.15
CA ALA A 186 -16.12 2.10 -7.68
C ALA A 186 -15.66 0.95 -6.75
N TYR A 187 -15.62 1.17 -5.44
CA TYR A 187 -15.26 0.13 -4.47
C TYR A 187 -16.27 -1.01 -4.43
N ARG A 188 -17.58 -0.71 -4.51
CA ARG A 188 -18.62 -1.74 -4.60
C ARG A 188 -18.46 -2.59 -5.85
N ARG A 189 -18.22 -1.97 -7.01
CA ARG A 189 -17.98 -2.69 -8.29
C ARG A 189 -16.75 -3.59 -8.22
N ALA A 190 -15.64 -3.09 -7.67
CA ALA A 190 -14.45 -3.90 -7.47
C ALA A 190 -14.71 -5.08 -6.55
N ARG A 191 -15.38 -4.86 -5.42
CA ARG A 191 -15.76 -5.91 -4.46
C ARG A 191 -16.58 -7.02 -5.12
N VAL A 192 -17.58 -6.66 -5.94
CA VAL A 192 -18.37 -7.64 -6.72
C VAL A 192 -17.50 -8.41 -7.70
N GLY A 193 -16.62 -7.71 -8.44
CA GLY A 193 -15.69 -8.33 -9.39
C GLY A 193 -14.73 -9.31 -8.70
N ILE A 194 -14.10 -8.88 -7.61
CA ILE A 194 -13.21 -9.71 -6.78
C ILE A 194 -13.94 -10.95 -6.28
N ALA A 195 -15.14 -10.78 -5.70
CA ALA A 195 -15.94 -11.90 -5.20
C ALA A 195 -16.23 -12.94 -6.29
N ARG A 196 -16.58 -12.50 -7.50
CA ARG A 196 -16.82 -13.39 -8.66
C ARG A 196 -15.55 -14.15 -9.02
N ARG A 197 -14.42 -13.46 -9.20
CA ARG A 197 -13.15 -14.08 -9.60
C ARG A 197 -12.65 -15.09 -8.56
N VAL A 198 -12.75 -14.75 -7.28
CA VAL A 198 -12.35 -15.65 -6.20
C VAL A 198 -13.27 -16.87 -6.11
N ARG A 199 -14.61 -16.70 -6.26
CA ARG A 199 -15.55 -17.83 -6.29
C ARG A 199 -15.34 -18.74 -7.50
N ASP A 200 -15.10 -18.16 -8.69
CA ASP A 200 -14.84 -18.93 -9.91
C ASP A 200 -13.58 -19.81 -9.81
N ALA A 201 -12.60 -19.36 -9.03
CA ALA A 201 -11.36 -20.09 -8.78
C ALA A 201 -11.45 -21.07 -7.59
N ALA A 202 -12.43 -20.90 -6.69
CA ALA A 202 -12.61 -21.73 -5.50
C ALA A 202 -13.09 -23.14 -5.84
N THR A 203 -12.75 -24.11 -4.97
CA THR A 203 -13.33 -25.46 -4.96
C THR A 203 -14.63 -25.46 -4.15
N GLY A 204 -15.41 -26.56 -4.25
CA GLY A 204 -16.60 -26.75 -3.42
C GLY A 204 -16.31 -26.94 -1.92
N GLU A 205 -15.04 -27.15 -1.56
CA GLU A 205 -14.57 -27.33 -0.17
C GLU A 205 -14.15 -26.00 0.48
N ALA A 206 -14.03 -24.93 -0.32
CA ALA A 206 -13.61 -23.63 0.18
C ALA A 206 -14.65 -23.03 1.14
N ALA A 207 -14.17 -22.36 2.17
CA ALA A 207 -15.02 -21.56 3.04
C ALA A 207 -15.79 -20.51 2.24
N PRO A 208 -17.10 -20.31 2.51
CA PRO A 208 -17.87 -19.31 1.75
C PRO A 208 -17.33 -17.91 2.00
N ILE A 209 -17.09 -17.17 0.92
CA ILE A 209 -16.84 -15.74 1.01
C ILE A 209 -18.17 -14.99 1.12
N PRO A 210 -18.22 -13.85 1.85
CA PRO A 210 -19.45 -13.11 2.05
C PRO A 210 -20.18 -12.76 0.75
N GLU A 211 -21.50 -12.80 0.77
CA GLU A 211 -22.29 -12.23 -0.33
C GLU A 211 -22.04 -10.73 -0.42
N VAL A 212 -21.84 -10.25 -1.64
CA VAL A 212 -21.64 -8.83 -1.91
C VAL A 212 -22.91 -8.30 -2.54
N PRO A 213 -23.64 -7.40 -1.83
CA PRO A 213 -24.88 -6.81 -2.33
C PRO A 213 -24.65 -5.88 -3.55
#